data_4d2d4498a7da5615acbac6e20a924f34
#
_entry.id   4d2d4498a7da5615acbac6e20a924f34
#
_cell.length_a   1.000
_cell.length_b   1.000
_cell.length_c   1.000
_cell.angle_alpha   90.00
_cell.angle_beta   90.00
_cell.angle_gamma   90.00
#
_symmetry.space_group_name_H-M   'P 1'
#
loop_
_entity.id
_entity.type
_entity.pdbx_description
1 polymer ?
#
loop_
_entity_poly.entity_id
_entity_poly.type
_entity_poly.pdbx_seq_one_letter_code
_entity_poly.pdbx_strand_id
1 'polypeptide(L)'
;APGGVLLVDTPAGRYFKAAGVASLKDNRAMRTDDRMEIGSSTKSFAAVLALQLQEEGVLSLDDPMSKWLPELPAQLPYGDQMTLRQLAGHTAGTGDYEAMLVSSAVANNDQAVLAQGITPEELVQYVIANGKPDFAPGEGWKYSNTNYILLGLAIEAAAGKPLDQLYQERIVGPLGMPNTSYLHGSPDPGAVADGYTQLPAAGELA
;
A
#
# COMPACT_ATOMS: atom_id res chain seq x y z
N ALA A 1 5.98 17.75 11.29
CA ALA A 1 6.15 16.38 11.76
C ALA A 1 6.72 16.41 13.18
N PRO A 2 6.25 15.52 14.10
CA PRO A 2 6.74 15.49 15.49
C PRO A 2 8.21 15.06 15.59
N GLY A 3 8.66 14.19 14.68
CA GLY A 3 10.04 13.73 14.59
C GLY A 3 10.36 13.16 13.21
N GLY A 4 11.62 12.80 13.03
CA GLY A 4 12.09 12.21 11.78
C GLY A 4 13.52 11.73 11.87
N VAL A 5 13.93 10.98 10.85
CA VAL A 5 15.30 10.51 10.65
C VAL A 5 15.83 10.97 9.30
N LEU A 6 17.12 11.24 9.25
CA LEU A 6 17.83 11.57 8.01
C LEU A 6 19.03 10.63 7.88
N LEU A 7 19.04 9.87 6.79
CA LEU A 7 20.20 9.07 6.38
C LEU A 7 20.77 9.67 5.09
N VAL A 8 22.05 9.98 5.12
CA VAL A 8 22.84 10.30 3.92
C VAL A 8 23.97 9.30 3.84
N ASP A 9 24.00 8.50 2.77
CA ASP A 9 25.02 7.47 2.54
C ASP A 9 25.78 7.81 1.25
N THR A 10 27.10 7.99 1.38
CA THR A 10 27.96 8.38 0.26
C THR A 10 29.25 7.58 0.31
N PRO A 11 30.04 7.52 -0.79
CA PRO A 11 31.37 6.93 -0.76
C PRO A 11 32.32 7.55 0.27
N ALA A 12 32.08 8.80 0.66
CA ALA A 12 32.88 9.51 1.68
C ALA A 12 32.44 9.20 3.13
N GLY A 13 31.31 8.55 3.31
CA GLY A 13 30.81 8.14 4.63
C GLY A 13 29.31 8.24 4.78
N ARG A 14 28.86 7.80 5.94
CA ARG A 14 27.44 7.77 6.32
C ARG A 14 27.14 8.79 7.40
N TYR A 15 26.11 9.59 7.17
CA TYR A 15 25.52 10.49 8.15
C TYR A 15 24.10 10.00 8.46
N PHE A 16 23.82 9.69 9.73
CA PHE A 16 22.54 9.18 10.17
C PHE A 16 22.13 9.90 11.47
N LYS A 17 21.03 10.64 11.45
CA LYS A 17 20.53 11.44 12.57
C LYS A 17 19.04 11.28 12.74
N ALA A 18 18.60 11.37 13.98
CA ALA A 18 17.21 11.46 14.39
C ALA A 18 16.99 12.78 15.14
N ALA A 19 15.78 13.33 15.01
CA ALA A 19 15.36 14.54 15.71
C ALA A 19 13.87 14.47 16.07
N GLY A 20 13.47 15.18 17.13
CA GLY A 20 12.09 15.22 17.61
C GLY A 20 11.65 13.97 18.35
N VAL A 21 10.35 13.66 18.29
CA VAL A 21 9.73 12.55 19.03
C VAL A 21 9.14 11.51 18.08
N ALA A 22 9.23 10.24 18.47
CA ALA A 22 8.64 9.12 17.78
C ALA A 22 7.18 8.88 18.20
N SER A 23 6.79 9.38 19.36
CA SER A 23 5.42 9.32 19.86
C SER A 23 5.09 10.59 20.65
N LEU A 24 3.97 11.23 20.31
CA LEU A 24 3.43 12.36 21.06
C LEU A 24 2.71 11.90 22.34
N LYS A 25 2.28 10.64 22.41
CA LYS A 25 1.54 10.09 23.52
C LYS A 25 2.37 10.00 24.79
N ASP A 26 3.61 9.54 24.66
CA ASP A 26 4.55 9.30 25.75
C ASP A 26 5.81 10.16 25.66
N ASN A 27 5.85 11.05 24.67
CA ASN A 27 6.98 11.93 24.39
C ASN A 27 8.30 11.18 24.16
N ARG A 28 8.23 9.97 23.60
CA ARG A 28 9.41 9.14 23.31
C ARG A 28 10.26 9.79 22.22
N ALA A 29 11.52 10.04 22.52
CA ALA A 29 12.44 10.63 21.55
C ALA A 29 12.60 9.73 20.30
N MET A 30 12.70 10.36 19.12
CA MET A 30 13.01 9.67 17.87
C MET A 30 14.46 9.14 17.90
N ARG A 31 14.65 7.92 17.45
CA ARG A 31 15.93 7.24 17.37
C ARG A 31 16.23 6.83 15.94
N THR A 32 17.52 6.63 15.62
CA THR A 32 17.94 6.17 14.29
C THR A 32 17.61 4.70 14.02
N ASP A 33 17.34 3.92 15.06
CA ASP A 33 16.94 2.51 15.00
C ASP A 33 15.41 2.31 15.12
N ASP A 34 14.61 3.39 15.21
CA ASP A 34 13.17 3.29 15.17
C ASP A 34 12.71 2.79 13.79
N ARG A 35 11.77 1.86 13.79
CA ARG A 35 11.05 1.45 12.59
C ARG A 35 10.02 2.51 12.24
N MET A 36 9.74 2.66 10.95
CA MET A 36 8.73 3.59 10.45
C MET A 36 7.95 2.92 9.33
N GLU A 37 6.67 3.24 9.24
CA GLU A 37 5.88 2.88 8.08
C GLU A 37 6.42 3.61 6.84
N ILE A 38 6.68 2.85 5.78
CA ILE A 38 7.22 3.38 4.52
C ILE A 38 6.13 3.81 3.54
N GLY A 39 4.87 3.65 3.93
CA GLY A 39 3.72 4.04 3.12
C GLY A 39 3.79 3.47 1.71
N SER A 40 3.56 4.30 0.71
CA SER A 40 3.52 3.90 -0.69
C SER A 40 4.85 3.40 -1.27
N SER A 41 5.98 3.53 -0.57
CA SER A 41 7.22 2.85 -0.98
C SER A 41 7.06 1.32 -0.96
N THR A 42 6.09 0.79 -0.21
CA THR A 42 5.68 -0.62 -0.22
C THR A 42 5.29 -1.10 -1.63
N LYS A 43 4.76 -0.22 -2.47
CA LYS A 43 4.37 -0.57 -3.85
C LYS A 43 5.55 -1.07 -4.70
N SER A 44 6.76 -0.55 -4.46
CA SER A 44 7.95 -1.08 -5.14
C SER A 44 8.25 -2.53 -4.77
N PHE A 45 7.99 -2.93 -3.53
CA PHE A 45 8.12 -4.34 -3.13
C PHE A 45 7.12 -5.25 -3.86
N ALA A 46 5.85 -4.84 -3.95
CA ALA A 46 4.83 -5.58 -4.70
C ALA A 46 5.17 -5.68 -6.19
N ALA A 47 5.66 -4.58 -6.80
CA ALA A 47 6.08 -4.58 -8.19
C ALA A 47 7.28 -5.53 -8.43
N VAL A 48 8.24 -5.58 -7.51
CA VAL A 48 9.37 -6.52 -7.58
C VAL A 48 8.88 -7.97 -7.52
N LEU A 49 7.96 -8.30 -6.59
CA LEU A 49 7.36 -9.65 -6.53
C LEU A 49 6.66 -10.02 -7.84
N ALA A 50 5.86 -9.12 -8.40
CA ALA A 50 5.18 -9.36 -9.67
C ALA A 50 6.17 -9.63 -10.82
N LEU A 51 7.28 -8.88 -10.87
CA LEU A 51 8.33 -9.08 -11.87
C LEU A 51 9.09 -10.40 -11.67
N GLN A 52 9.41 -10.78 -10.43
CA GLN A 52 10.04 -12.07 -10.13
C GLN A 52 9.13 -13.24 -10.55
N LEU A 53 7.83 -13.18 -10.20
CA LEU A 53 6.86 -14.21 -10.59
C LEU A 53 6.67 -14.27 -12.12
N GLN A 54 6.75 -13.15 -12.81
CA GLN A 54 6.74 -13.11 -14.27
C GLN A 54 7.99 -13.77 -14.86
N GLU A 55 9.18 -13.49 -14.33
CA GLU A 55 10.43 -14.12 -14.77
C GLU A 55 10.41 -15.64 -14.56
N GLU A 56 9.79 -16.11 -13.48
CA GLU A 56 9.58 -17.53 -13.18
C GLU A 56 8.47 -18.18 -14.02
N GLY A 57 7.71 -17.40 -14.80
CA GLY A 57 6.58 -17.89 -15.60
C GLY A 57 5.35 -18.28 -14.78
N VAL A 58 5.27 -17.84 -13.51
CA VAL A 58 4.13 -18.11 -12.62
C VAL A 58 2.93 -17.23 -13.00
N LEU A 59 3.17 -15.96 -13.29
CA LEU A 59 2.18 -15.02 -13.81
C LEU A 59 2.75 -14.23 -14.99
N SER A 60 1.88 -13.56 -15.74
CA SER A 60 2.28 -12.52 -16.69
C SER A 60 1.66 -11.19 -16.27
N LEU A 61 2.41 -10.09 -16.37
CA LEU A 61 1.81 -8.76 -16.17
C LEU A 61 0.72 -8.46 -17.21
N ASP A 62 0.71 -9.15 -18.34
CA ASP A 62 -0.33 -9.02 -19.36
C ASP A 62 -1.53 -9.97 -19.12
N ASP A 63 -1.48 -10.78 -18.05
CA ASP A 63 -2.64 -11.57 -17.64
C ASP A 63 -3.79 -10.62 -17.27
N PRO A 64 -5.04 -10.97 -17.65
CA PRO A 64 -6.21 -10.27 -17.13
C PRO A 64 -6.33 -10.54 -15.62
N MET A 65 -6.75 -9.53 -14.87
CA MET A 65 -7.00 -9.65 -13.43
C MET A 65 -7.94 -10.83 -13.12
N SER A 66 -8.94 -11.06 -13.97
CA SER A 66 -9.92 -12.14 -13.86
C SER A 66 -9.31 -13.55 -13.81
N LYS A 67 -8.12 -13.74 -14.34
CA LYS A 67 -7.40 -15.03 -14.27
C LYS A 67 -7.05 -15.40 -12.83
N TRP A 68 -6.73 -14.43 -12.02
CA TRP A 68 -6.25 -14.61 -10.66
C TRP A 68 -7.30 -14.32 -9.59
N LEU A 69 -8.24 -13.41 -9.91
CA LEU A 69 -9.32 -12.97 -9.05
C LEU A 69 -10.68 -13.12 -9.77
N PRO A 70 -11.13 -14.36 -10.04
CA PRO A 70 -12.26 -14.61 -10.95
C PRO A 70 -13.60 -14.05 -10.45
N GLU A 71 -13.76 -13.84 -9.15
CA GLU A 71 -15.02 -13.36 -8.55
C GLU A 71 -15.18 -11.83 -8.60
N LEU A 72 -14.09 -11.08 -8.85
CA LEU A 72 -14.11 -9.62 -8.79
C LEU A 72 -14.54 -8.92 -10.10
N PRO A 73 -14.25 -9.44 -11.31
CA PRO A 73 -14.50 -8.71 -12.55
C PRO A 73 -15.97 -8.30 -12.74
N ALA A 74 -16.89 -9.18 -12.39
CA ALA A 74 -18.33 -8.91 -12.49
C ALA A 74 -18.83 -7.80 -11.56
N GLN A 75 -18.04 -7.46 -10.53
CA GLN A 75 -18.39 -6.50 -9.49
C GLN A 75 -17.72 -5.14 -9.69
N LEU A 76 -16.66 -5.07 -10.51
CA LEU A 76 -15.92 -3.85 -10.78
C LEU A 76 -16.21 -3.35 -12.20
N PRO A 77 -16.46 -2.05 -12.40
CA PRO A 77 -16.53 -1.48 -13.74
C PRO A 77 -15.25 -1.81 -14.52
N TYR A 78 -15.38 -2.36 -15.72
CA TYR A 78 -14.27 -2.81 -16.58
C TYR A 78 -13.36 -3.90 -15.96
N GLY A 79 -13.79 -4.61 -14.92
CA GLY A 79 -12.94 -5.56 -14.21
C GLY A 79 -12.40 -6.70 -15.08
N ASP A 80 -13.14 -7.11 -16.11
CA ASP A 80 -12.76 -8.11 -17.11
C ASP A 80 -11.73 -7.60 -18.14
N GLN A 81 -11.50 -6.28 -18.20
CA GLN A 81 -10.59 -5.64 -19.15
C GLN A 81 -9.25 -5.24 -18.50
N MET A 82 -9.19 -5.27 -17.16
CA MET A 82 -7.99 -4.87 -16.43
C MET A 82 -6.91 -5.94 -16.50
N THR A 83 -5.67 -5.53 -16.77
CA THR A 83 -4.49 -6.39 -16.67
C THR A 83 -3.66 -6.08 -15.43
N LEU A 84 -2.81 -7.01 -14.98
CA LEU A 84 -1.90 -6.77 -13.86
C LEU A 84 -0.91 -5.63 -14.17
N ARG A 85 -0.51 -5.45 -15.43
CA ARG A 85 0.32 -4.33 -15.89
C ARG A 85 -0.38 -2.98 -15.69
N GLN A 86 -1.66 -2.91 -16.00
CA GLN A 86 -2.44 -1.68 -15.82
C GLN A 86 -2.65 -1.37 -14.33
N LEU A 87 -2.85 -2.38 -13.49
CA LEU A 87 -2.87 -2.19 -12.04
C LEU A 87 -1.53 -1.66 -11.52
N ALA A 88 -0.42 -2.31 -11.86
CA ALA A 88 0.92 -1.88 -11.44
C ALA A 88 1.29 -0.47 -11.93
N GLY A 89 0.84 -0.10 -13.15
CA GLY A 89 1.13 1.18 -13.80
C GLY A 89 0.13 2.31 -13.50
N HIS A 90 -0.89 2.07 -12.68
CA HIS A 90 -1.95 3.04 -12.40
C HIS A 90 -2.74 3.49 -13.66
N THR A 91 -2.89 2.60 -14.62
CA THR A 91 -3.65 2.82 -15.86
C THR A 91 -4.92 1.96 -15.95
N ALA A 92 -5.32 1.31 -14.87
CA ALA A 92 -6.52 0.49 -14.81
C ALA A 92 -7.82 1.32 -14.65
N GLY A 93 -7.72 2.56 -14.19
CA GLY A 93 -8.88 3.46 -14.03
C GLY A 93 -9.76 3.17 -12.82
N THR A 94 -9.29 2.38 -11.85
CA THR A 94 -10.04 2.12 -10.60
C THR A 94 -10.12 3.37 -9.73
N GLY A 95 -11.25 3.59 -9.07
CA GLY A 95 -11.35 4.59 -8.00
C GLY A 95 -10.40 4.29 -6.84
N ASP A 96 -9.98 5.32 -6.10
CA ASP A 96 -9.07 5.17 -4.96
C ASP A 96 -9.84 5.08 -3.65
N TYR A 97 -9.72 3.94 -2.95
CA TYR A 97 -10.39 3.72 -1.67
C TYR A 97 -9.97 4.74 -0.60
N GLU A 98 -8.69 5.13 -0.57
CA GLU A 98 -8.16 6.03 0.46
C GLU A 98 -8.78 7.42 0.33
N ALA A 99 -8.83 7.97 -0.89
CA ALA A 99 -9.48 9.24 -1.15
C ALA A 99 -10.97 9.22 -0.77
N MET A 100 -11.67 8.11 -1.05
CA MET A 100 -13.07 7.94 -0.68
C MET A 100 -13.26 7.82 0.84
N LEU A 101 -12.43 7.04 1.54
CA LEU A 101 -12.49 6.89 2.99
C LEU A 101 -12.20 8.21 3.71
N VAL A 102 -11.14 8.91 3.29
CA VAL A 102 -10.79 10.22 3.88
C VAL A 102 -11.92 11.23 3.66
N SER A 103 -12.47 11.31 2.44
CA SER A 103 -13.59 12.20 2.13
C SER A 103 -14.83 11.88 2.98
N SER A 104 -15.14 10.58 3.16
CA SER A 104 -16.25 10.13 4.00
C SER A 104 -16.01 10.46 5.47
N ALA A 105 -14.80 10.20 5.98
CA ALA A 105 -14.44 10.49 7.37
C ALA A 105 -14.55 11.98 7.69
N VAL A 106 -14.10 12.84 6.79
CA VAL A 106 -14.21 14.29 6.92
C VAL A 106 -15.67 14.74 6.87
N ALA A 107 -16.44 14.26 5.89
CA ALA A 107 -17.85 14.62 5.71
C ALA A 107 -18.73 14.22 6.91
N ASN A 108 -18.43 13.08 7.54
CA ASN A 108 -19.20 12.54 8.66
C ASN A 108 -18.59 12.90 10.04
N ASN A 109 -17.48 13.64 10.07
CA ASN A 109 -16.70 13.92 11.28
C ASN A 109 -16.35 12.63 12.06
N ASP A 110 -16.07 11.55 11.34
CA ASP A 110 -15.74 10.22 11.87
C ASP A 110 -14.31 9.82 11.49
N GLN A 111 -13.36 10.31 12.26
CA GLN A 111 -11.94 9.97 12.04
C GLN A 111 -11.59 8.56 12.53
N ALA A 112 -12.45 7.94 13.37
CA ALA A 112 -12.19 6.62 13.91
C ALA A 112 -12.16 5.54 12.80
N VAL A 113 -12.89 5.74 11.71
CA VAL A 113 -12.89 4.83 10.56
C VAL A 113 -11.49 4.68 9.93
N LEU A 114 -10.67 5.72 9.98
CA LEU A 114 -9.31 5.70 9.42
C LEU A 114 -8.31 4.93 10.30
N ALA A 115 -8.65 4.69 11.57
CA ALA A 115 -7.84 3.95 12.52
C ALA A 115 -8.23 2.46 12.62
N GLN A 116 -9.25 2.03 11.87
CA GLN A 116 -9.71 0.64 11.89
C GLN A 116 -8.79 -0.22 11.03
N GLY A 117 -8.52 -1.44 11.49
CA GLY A 117 -7.88 -2.46 10.68
C GLY A 117 -8.87 -3.00 9.66
N ILE A 118 -8.78 -2.50 8.42
CA ILE A 118 -9.65 -2.92 7.30
C ILE A 118 -8.85 -3.88 6.43
N THR A 119 -9.41 -5.05 6.12
CA THR A 119 -8.74 -6.04 5.26
C THR A 119 -8.68 -5.58 3.80
N PRO A 120 -7.72 -6.12 3.00
CA PRO A 120 -7.66 -5.83 1.57
C PRO A 120 -8.99 -6.10 0.84
N GLU A 121 -9.65 -7.19 1.17
CA GLU A 121 -10.94 -7.58 0.59
C GLU A 121 -12.05 -6.57 0.94
N GLU A 122 -12.11 -6.13 2.19
CA GLU A 122 -13.07 -5.11 2.63
C GLU A 122 -12.84 -3.78 1.92
N LEU A 123 -11.58 -3.39 1.69
CA LEU A 123 -11.24 -2.18 0.92
C LEU A 123 -11.71 -2.30 -0.53
N VAL A 124 -11.55 -3.47 -1.17
CA VAL A 124 -12.08 -3.73 -2.52
C VAL A 124 -13.60 -3.65 -2.52
N GLN A 125 -14.27 -4.27 -1.55
CA GLN A 125 -15.73 -4.19 -1.43
C GLN A 125 -16.22 -2.76 -1.22
N TYR A 126 -15.47 -1.95 -0.46
CA TYR A 126 -15.78 -0.53 -0.28
C TYR A 126 -15.73 0.23 -1.62
N VAL A 127 -14.72 -0.04 -2.46
CA VAL A 127 -14.63 0.55 -3.81
C VAL A 127 -15.76 0.09 -4.72
N ILE A 128 -16.11 -1.20 -4.67
CA ILE A 128 -17.24 -1.75 -5.43
C ILE A 128 -18.55 -1.02 -5.08
N ALA A 129 -18.78 -0.81 -3.80
CA ALA A 129 -20.01 -0.18 -3.31
C ALA A 129 -20.09 1.34 -3.56
N ASN A 130 -18.96 2.04 -3.51
CA ASN A 130 -18.93 3.50 -3.45
C ASN A 130 -18.14 4.15 -4.60
N GLY A 131 -17.31 3.38 -5.29
CA GLY A 131 -16.40 3.89 -6.32
C GLY A 131 -17.06 4.08 -7.67
N LYS A 132 -16.42 4.95 -8.47
CA LYS A 132 -16.67 5.08 -9.90
C LYS A 132 -15.34 4.94 -10.60
N PRO A 133 -15.30 4.37 -11.81
CA PRO A 133 -14.08 4.34 -12.60
C PRO A 133 -13.68 5.78 -12.98
N ASP A 134 -12.39 6.05 -12.96
CA ASP A 134 -11.85 7.33 -13.40
C ASP A 134 -11.80 7.41 -14.94
N PHE A 135 -11.54 6.26 -15.59
CA PHE A 135 -11.48 6.08 -17.06
C PHE A 135 -11.50 4.57 -17.38
N ALA A 136 -11.66 4.22 -18.66
CA ALA A 136 -11.53 2.83 -19.08
C ALA A 136 -10.05 2.37 -19.07
N PRO A 137 -9.76 1.08 -18.80
CA PRO A 137 -8.40 0.57 -18.71
C PRO A 137 -7.54 0.93 -19.91
N GLY A 138 -6.42 1.59 -19.68
CA GLY A 138 -5.48 2.04 -20.71
C GLY A 138 -5.76 3.42 -21.28
N GLU A 139 -6.90 4.05 -20.99
CA GLU A 139 -7.25 5.36 -21.56
C GLU A 139 -6.66 6.56 -20.79
N GLY A 140 -6.08 6.33 -19.62
CA GLY A 140 -5.50 7.39 -18.80
C GLY A 140 -4.54 6.87 -17.75
N TRP A 141 -4.08 7.80 -16.92
CA TRP A 141 -3.28 7.52 -15.74
C TRP A 141 -3.82 8.27 -14.54
N LYS A 142 -4.03 7.53 -13.45
CA LYS A 142 -4.37 8.12 -12.16
C LYS A 142 -3.89 7.21 -11.05
N TYR A 143 -3.14 7.77 -10.12
CA TYR A 143 -2.71 7.03 -8.93
C TYR A 143 -3.92 6.50 -8.16
N SER A 144 -3.89 5.22 -7.81
CA SER A 144 -4.92 4.58 -6.99
C SER A 144 -4.31 3.49 -6.12
N ASN A 145 -4.54 3.57 -4.81
CA ASN A 145 -4.14 2.54 -3.87
C ASN A 145 -4.90 1.23 -4.10
N THR A 146 -6.14 1.32 -4.59
CA THR A 146 -6.95 0.16 -4.97
C THR A 146 -6.24 -0.74 -5.99
N ASN A 147 -5.52 -0.15 -6.95
CA ASN A 147 -4.75 -0.92 -7.93
C ASN A 147 -3.76 -1.86 -7.27
N TYR A 148 -3.08 -1.41 -6.22
CA TYR A 148 -2.07 -2.21 -5.53
C TYR A 148 -2.65 -3.19 -4.52
N ILE A 149 -3.86 -2.96 -4.01
CA ILE A 149 -4.62 -4.00 -3.29
C ILE A 149 -4.95 -5.15 -4.25
N LEU A 150 -5.53 -4.83 -5.42
CA LEU A 150 -5.88 -5.84 -6.42
C LEU A 150 -4.64 -6.60 -6.95
N LEU A 151 -3.54 -5.88 -7.19
CA LEU A 151 -2.27 -6.51 -7.59
C LEU A 151 -1.72 -7.43 -6.50
N GLY A 152 -1.79 -7.02 -5.24
CA GLY A 152 -1.36 -7.83 -4.10
C GLY A 152 -2.15 -9.13 -3.99
N LEU A 153 -3.47 -9.05 -4.04
CA LEU A 153 -4.35 -10.23 -4.03
C LEU A 153 -4.07 -11.16 -5.23
N ALA A 154 -3.81 -10.61 -6.42
CA ALA A 154 -3.44 -11.41 -7.60
C ALA A 154 -2.07 -12.09 -7.43
N ILE A 155 -1.10 -11.43 -6.80
CA ILE A 155 0.22 -12.01 -6.48
C ILE A 155 0.05 -13.18 -5.50
N GLU A 156 -0.74 -13.02 -4.44
CA GLU A 156 -1.02 -14.09 -3.48
C GLU A 156 -1.69 -15.29 -4.14
N ALA A 157 -2.71 -15.03 -4.97
CA ALA A 157 -3.40 -16.08 -5.72
C ALA A 157 -2.45 -16.83 -6.68
N ALA A 158 -1.58 -16.12 -7.38
CA ALA A 158 -0.62 -16.70 -8.32
C ALA A 158 0.47 -17.51 -7.62
N ALA A 159 0.98 -17.02 -6.50
CA ALA A 159 2.06 -17.66 -5.75
C ALA A 159 1.57 -18.72 -4.77
N GLY A 160 0.27 -18.72 -4.43
CA GLY A 160 -0.30 -19.62 -3.42
C GLY A 160 0.23 -19.37 -2.00
N LYS A 161 0.69 -18.15 -1.73
CA LYS A 161 1.29 -17.73 -0.45
C LYS A 161 0.88 -16.31 -0.10
N PRO A 162 0.76 -15.96 1.20
CA PRO A 162 0.48 -14.60 1.63
C PRO A 162 1.66 -13.65 1.38
N LEU A 163 1.36 -12.36 1.18
CA LEU A 163 2.37 -11.33 0.84
C LEU A 163 3.48 -11.19 1.86
N ASP A 164 3.17 -11.28 3.16
CA ASP A 164 4.17 -11.17 4.23
C ASP A 164 5.24 -12.25 4.09
N GLN A 165 4.82 -13.49 3.81
CA GLN A 165 5.74 -14.60 3.55
C GLN A 165 6.54 -14.38 2.26
N LEU A 166 5.89 -13.92 1.18
CA LEU A 166 6.56 -13.64 -0.09
C LEU A 166 7.60 -12.53 0.06
N TYR A 167 7.28 -11.45 0.75
CA TYR A 167 8.24 -10.37 1.03
C TYR A 167 9.44 -10.88 1.83
N GLN A 168 9.17 -11.68 2.88
CA GLN A 168 10.24 -12.25 3.70
C GLN A 168 11.14 -13.19 2.91
N GLU A 169 10.57 -14.11 2.14
CA GLU A 169 11.34 -15.13 1.42
C GLU A 169 12.10 -14.57 0.22
N ARG A 170 11.52 -13.59 -0.47
CA ARG A 170 12.02 -13.17 -1.79
C ARG A 170 12.74 -11.82 -1.80
N ILE A 171 12.54 -10.99 -0.80
CA ILE A 171 13.13 -9.64 -0.76
C ILE A 171 13.89 -9.42 0.56
N VAL A 172 13.19 -9.44 1.68
CA VAL A 172 13.74 -9.04 2.99
C VAL A 172 14.88 -9.96 3.44
N GLY A 173 14.66 -11.28 3.35
CA GLY A 173 15.66 -12.28 3.71
C GLY A 173 16.89 -12.22 2.80
N PRO A 174 16.75 -12.36 1.48
CA PRO A 174 17.88 -12.31 0.55
C PRO A 174 18.70 -11.01 0.59
N LEU A 175 18.06 -9.88 0.87
CA LEU A 175 18.73 -8.58 0.98
C LEU A 175 19.28 -8.27 2.38
N GLY A 176 19.10 -9.19 3.34
CA GLY A 176 19.59 -9.01 4.71
C GLY A 176 18.97 -7.80 5.42
N MET A 177 17.66 -7.62 5.31
CA MET A 177 16.90 -6.49 5.86
C MET A 177 16.13 -6.89 7.15
N PRO A 178 16.80 -7.27 8.26
CA PRO A 178 16.16 -7.90 9.43
C PRO A 178 15.17 -6.99 10.17
N ASN A 179 15.23 -5.68 9.93
CA ASN A 179 14.36 -4.69 10.56
C ASN A 179 13.20 -4.24 9.65
N THR A 180 13.01 -4.91 8.52
CA THR A 180 11.92 -4.66 7.56
C THR A 180 10.93 -5.81 7.64
N SER A 181 9.64 -5.49 7.80
CA SER A 181 8.56 -6.47 7.82
C SER A 181 7.32 -5.90 7.18
N TYR A 182 6.49 -6.78 6.61
CA TYR A 182 5.13 -6.45 6.20
C TYR A 182 4.21 -6.76 7.37
N LEU A 183 3.53 -5.72 7.85
CA LEU A 183 2.63 -5.85 8.99
C LEU A 183 1.21 -6.10 8.45
N HIS A 184 0.74 -7.33 8.56
CA HIS A 184 -0.64 -7.66 8.31
C HIS A 184 -1.44 -7.48 9.60
N GLY A 185 -2.07 -6.31 9.75
CA GLY A 185 -3.12 -6.10 10.74
C GLY A 185 -2.72 -5.75 12.17
N SER A 186 -1.46 -5.77 12.56
CA SER A 186 -1.05 -5.26 13.88
C SER A 186 0.41 -4.83 13.89
N PRO A 187 0.70 -3.55 14.18
CA PRO A 187 2.08 -3.14 14.39
C PRO A 187 2.62 -3.90 15.61
N ASP A 188 3.88 -4.37 15.53
CA ASP A 188 4.66 -4.73 16.70
C ASP A 188 4.79 -3.47 17.58
N PRO A 189 4.06 -3.38 18.70
CA PRO A 189 3.84 -2.11 19.41
C PRO A 189 5.10 -1.55 20.06
N GLY A 190 6.22 -2.26 20.02
CA GLY A 190 7.45 -1.84 20.71
C GLY A 190 8.46 -1.10 19.85
N ALA A 191 8.32 -1.06 18.53
CA ALA A 191 9.43 -0.69 17.65
C ALA A 191 9.07 0.28 16.52
N VAL A 192 7.82 0.67 16.36
CA VAL A 192 7.37 1.57 15.27
C VAL A 192 7.14 2.97 15.81
N ALA A 193 7.63 3.99 15.11
CA ALA A 193 7.29 5.37 15.39
C ALA A 193 5.84 5.63 14.95
N ASP A 194 5.09 6.38 15.76
CA ASP A 194 3.70 6.70 15.46
C ASP A 194 3.60 7.54 14.18
N GLY A 195 2.67 7.20 13.30
CA GLY A 195 2.29 8.03 12.18
C GLY A 195 1.35 9.15 12.61
N TYR A 196 1.60 10.36 12.11
CA TYR A 196 0.75 11.52 12.38
C TYR A 196 0.33 12.18 11.07
N THR A 197 -0.95 12.47 10.94
CA THR A 197 -1.49 13.26 9.83
C THR A 197 -2.39 14.36 10.36
N GLN A 198 -2.45 15.46 9.64
CA GLN A 198 -3.42 16.51 9.86
C GLN A 198 -4.50 16.38 8.78
N LEU A 199 -5.70 15.97 9.19
CA LEU A 199 -6.83 15.95 8.26
C LEU A 199 -7.27 17.37 7.92
N PRO A 200 -7.63 17.66 6.68
CA PRO A 200 -8.21 18.92 6.30
C PRO A 200 -9.54 19.16 7.03
N ALA A 201 -9.86 20.41 7.29
CA ALA A 201 -11.17 20.75 7.83
C ALA A 201 -12.28 20.48 6.80
N ALA A 202 -13.48 20.23 7.29
CA ALA A 202 -14.66 20.05 6.42
C ALA A 202 -14.82 21.27 5.50
N GLY A 203 -14.80 21.07 4.17
CA GLY A 203 -14.87 22.12 3.16
C GLY A 203 -13.54 22.50 2.51
N GLU A 204 -12.39 21.97 2.94
CA GLU A 204 -11.08 22.18 2.32
C GLU A 204 -10.70 21.14 1.26
N LEU A 205 -11.53 20.08 1.12
CA LEU A 205 -11.38 19.08 0.07
C LEU A 205 -12.12 19.59 -1.18
N ALA A 206 -11.42 20.22 -2.09
CA ALA A 206 -11.91 20.64 -3.41
C ALA A 206 -11.22 19.84 -4.52
#